data_acdb503a7b4c7d6260d3817f30a8a56a
#
_entry.id   acdb503a7b4c7d6260d3817f30a8a56a
#
_cell.length_a   1.000
_cell.length_b   1.000
_cell.length_c   1.000
_cell.angle_alpha   90.00
_cell.angle_beta   90.00
_cell.angle_gamma   90.00
#
_symmetry.space_group_name_H-M   'P 1'
#
loop_
_entity.id
_entity.type
_entity.pdbx_description
1 polymer ?
#
loop_
_entity_poly.entity_id
_entity_poly.type
_entity_poly.pdbx_seq_one_letter_code
_entity_poly.pdbx_strand_id
1 'polypeptide(L)'
;MRLAGNGRLKASWLVRSIALVASIVCVSGAGAADWRPEKPVEIISGVAAGGALDIMARAMQKVWQEKRALPVPSTVVNRPGAGSAVAWTYLNTHSGDAHYLAVTSPTLLTNSLTGSNPLNHNDVTPLAQMLSEYVVFVVRADSPLKTGRDLVERLKKDPASLSFGLATTLGNPSHIAIAQIARPAGVDVRKLKVAVFTASPQAMTGVLGGHLDVMVSNASGPLPQIEGGQMRALAVAAPRRLAAAYAAVPTWKEQGSNVVAAFWRGVIGPKGMSPAQIAFWDAELAKLAASDEWKKYLVDHQLESEYRASRETRQFLEAEYTEYKAILGELGLAK
;
A
#
# COMPACT_ATOMS: atom_id res chain seq x y z
N MET A 1 -31.89 3.90 -98.49
CA MET A 1 -32.76 2.77 -98.13
C MET A 1 -32.24 2.24 -96.77
N ARG A 2 -32.83 2.77 -95.76
CA ARG A 2 -33.47 2.06 -94.62
C ARG A 2 -32.57 1.03 -93.95
N LEU A 3 -32.37 1.02 -92.65
CA LEU A 3 -33.33 1.02 -91.57
C LEU A 3 -32.69 1.28 -90.21
N ALA A 4 -33.52 1.87 -89.38
CA ALA A 4 -33.29 2.15 -87.98
C ALA A 4 -33.29 0.85 -87.12
N GLY A 5 -32.73 0.93 -85.92
CA GLY A 5 -32.83 -0.13 -84.93
C GLY A 5 -32.24 0.22 -83.57
N ASN A 6 -33.05 0.80 -82.75
CA ASN A 6 -33.18 0.69 -81.27
C ASN A 6 -32.10 -0.01 -80.49
N GLY A 7 -31.58 0.65 -79.48
CA GLY A 7 -30.80 0.13 -78.37
C GLY A 7 -31.00 0.91 -77.09
N ARG A 8 -32.24 0.96 -76.58
CA ARG A 8 -32.51 1.31 -75.18
C ARG A 8 -32.66 0.02 -74.42
N LEU A 9 -31.73 -0.34 -73.59
CA LEU A 9 -31.88 -1.24 -72.43
C LEU A 9 -30.49 -1.61 -71.89
N LYS A 10 -29.90 -0.77 -71.03
CA LYS A 10 -28.81 -1.12 -70.10
C LYS A 10 -28.54 -0.01 -69.08
N ALA A 11 -29.57 0.47 -68.41
CA ALA A 11 -29.37 1.49 -67.35
C ALA A 11 -30.11 1.16 -66.02
N SER A 12 -30.58 -0.07 -65.83
CA SER A 12 -31.38 -0.41 -64.63
C SER A 12 -30.72 -1.40 -63.64
N TRP A 13 -29.51 -1.86 -63.91
CA TRP A 13 -28.85 -2.85 -63.04
C TRP A 13 -27.72 -2.25 -62.17
N LEU A 14 -27.30 -1.03 -62.37
CA LEU A 14 -26.24 -0.39 -61.59
C LEU A 14 -26.74 0.38 -60.35
N VAL A 15 -28.04 0.63 -60.26
CA VAL A 15 -28.62 1.38 -59.11
C VAL A 15 -29.07 0.48 -57.95
N ARG A 16 -29.17 -0.81 -58.16
CA ARG A 16 -29.60 -1.79 -57.09
C ARG A 16 -28.46 -2.37 -56.28
N SER A 17 -27.21 -2.20 -56.68
CA SER A 17 -26.04 -2.73 -55.95
C SER A 17 -25.38 -1.77 -54.98
N ILE A 18 -25.76 -0.48 -54.99
CA ILE A 18 -25.18 0.55 -54.07
C ILE A 18 -26.02 0.72 -52.81
N ALA A 19 -27.24 0.20 -52.75
CA ALA A 19 -28.11 0.33 -51.57
C ALA A 19 -27.89 -0.77 -50.49
N LEU A 20 -27.01 -1.76 -50.72
CA LEU A 20 -26.79 -2.87 -49.79
C LEU A 20 -25.45 -2.85 -49.08
N VAL A 21 -24.62 -1.80 -49.24
CA VAL A 21 -23.32 -1.68 -48.56
C VAL A 21 -23.30 -0.55 -47.49
N ALA A 22 -24.38 0.20 -47.36
CA ALA A 22 -24.47 1.31 -46.38
C ALA A 22 -25.10 0.90 -45.05
N SER A 23 -25.33 -0.39 -44.79
CA SER A 23 -26.00 -0.84 -43.52
C SER A 23 -25.14 -1.65 -42.55
N ILE A 24 -23.81 -1.68 -42.69
CA ILE A 24 -22.93 -2.40 -41.78
C ILE A 24 -21.78 -1.50 -41.35
N VAL A 25 -22.03 -0.41 -40.68
CA VAL A 25 -21.10 0.27 -39.75
C VAL A 25 -21.93 1.03 -38.73
N CYS A 26 -22.83 0.35 -38.06
CA CYS A 26 -23.19 0.67 -36.69
C CYS A 26 -22.61 -0.45 -35.84
N VAL A 27 -21.28 -0.58 -35.80
CA VAL A 27 -20.63 -1.19 -34.64
C VAL A 27 -20.86 -0.20 -33.52
N SER A 28 -21.95 -0.44 -32.83
CA SER A 28 -22.19 0.11 -31.50
C SER A 28 -20.88 -0.05 -30.73
N GLY A 29 -20.16 1.07 -30.51
CA GLY A 29 -19.30 1.17 -29.37
C GLY A 29 -20.21 0.82 -28.20
N ALA A 30 -20.16 -0.43 -27.74
CA ALA A 30 -20.64 -0.77 -26.42
C ALA A 30 -19.78 0.09 -25.51
N GLY A 31 -20.26 1.29 -25.18
CA GLY A 31 -19.77 2.06 -24.07
C GLY A 31 -19.72 1.07 -22.93
N ALA A 32 -18.55 0.87 -22.35
CA ALA A 32 -18.43 0.10 -21.14
C ALA A 32 -19.52 0.63 -20.22
N ALA A 33 -20.57 -0.19 -19.97
CA ALA A 33 -21.67 0.24 -19.13
C ALA A 33 -21.05 0.75 -17.85
N ASP A 34 -21.41 2.00 -17.44
CA ASP A 34 -20.95 2.60 -16.20
C ASP A 34 -21.37 1.70 -15.05
N TRP A 35 -20.47 0.82 -14.62
CA TRP A 35 -20.75 -0.05 -13.49
C TRP A 35 -20.84 0.81 -12.22
N ARG A 36 -21.83 0.50 -11.41
CA ARG A 36 -22.02 1.08 -10.07
C ARG A 36 -22.45 -0.03 -9.10
N PRO A 37 -22.13 0.09 -7.81
CA PRO A 37 -22.60 -0.88 -6.85
C PRO A 37 -24.14 -0.80 -6.70
N GLU A 38 -24.80 -1.95 -6.83
CA GLU A 38 -26.27 -2.09 -6.72
C GLU A 38 -26.69 -2.77 -5.43
N LYS A 39 -25.75 -3.34 -4.68
CA LYS A 39 -25.94 -3.97 -3.37
C LYS A 39 -24.92 -3.44 -2.37
N PRO A 40 -25.12 -3.60 -1.05
CA PRO A 40 -24.20 -3.10 -0.03
C PRO A 40 -22.75 -3.48 -0.30
N VAL A 41 -21.84 -2.52 -0.07
CA VAL A 41 -20.39 -2.72 -0.20
C VAL A 41 -19.82 -3.18 1.14
N GLU A 42 -19.08 -4.29 1.13
CA GLU A 42 -18.35 -4.79 2.28
C GLU A 42 -16.89 -4.33 2.23
N ILE A 43 -16.43 -3.64 3.30
CA ILE A 43 -15.03 -3.21 3.47
C ILE A 43 -14.40 -4.15 4.49
N ILE A 44 -13.54 -5.04 4.03
CA ILE A 44 -12.94 -6.09 4.83
C ILE A 44 -11.66 -5.57 5.49
N SER A 45 -11.57 -5.69 6.82
CA SER A 45 -10.37 -5.41 7.58
C SER A 45 -9.74 -6.71 8.08
N GLY A 46 -8.47 -6.93 7.77
CA GLY A 46 -7.72 -8.13 8.18
C GLY A 46 -7.21 -8.10 9.61
N VAL A 47 -7.65 -7.14 10.42
CA VAL A 47 -7.28 -7.01 11.84
C VAL A 47 -8.53 -6.91 12.72
N ALA A 48 -8.36 -7.11 14.02
CA ALA A 48 -9.44 -6.89 14.99
C ALA A 48 -9.89 -5.42 14.99
N ALA A 49 -11.09 -5.18 15.49
CA ALA A 49 -11.65 -3.83 15.66
C ALA A 49 -10.68 -2.95 16.48
N GLY A 50 -10.50 -1.70 16.05
CA GLY A 50 -9.55 -0.75 16.62
C GLY A 50 -8.11 -0.91 16.13
N GLY A 51 -7.80 -1.92 15.32
CA GLY A 51 -6.50 -2.02 14.65
C GLY A 51 -6.36 -1.03 13.48
N ALA A 52 -5.12 -0.77 13.05
CA ALA A 52 -4.83 0.28 12.06
C ALA A 52 -5.59 0.14 10.73
N LEU A 53 -5.80 -1.09 10.23
CA LEU A 53 -6.58 -1.32 9.01
C LEU A 53 -8.10 -1.14 9.26
N ASP A 54 -8.59 -1.48 10.44
CA ASP A 54 -9.99 -1.25 10.82
C ASP A 54 -10.31 0.25 10.95
N ILE A 55 -9.41 0.98 11.61
CA ILE A 55 -9.55 2.44 11.74
C ILE A 55 -9.60 3.10 10.35
N MET A 56 -8.73 2.69 9.42
CA MET A 56 -8.75 3.17 8.05
C MET A 56 -10.06 2.80 7.34
N ALA A 57 -10.52 1.56 7.43
CA ALA A 57 -11.76 1.10 6.80
C ALA A 57 -12.96 1.91 7.30
N ARG A 58 -13.04 2.18 8.60
CA ARG A 58 -14.11 3.00 9.21
C ARG A 58 -14.00 4.46 8.82
N ALA A 59 -12.81 5.03 8.67
CA ALA A 59 -12.62 6.38 8.17
C ALA A 59 -13.15 6.50 6.73
N MET A 60 -12.81 5.54 5.84
CA MET A 60 -13.35 5.48 4.48
C MET A 60 -14.88 5.39 4.50
N GLN A 61 -15.44 4.44 5.26
CA GLN A 61 -16.89 4.26 5.41
C GLN A 61 -17.57 5.56 5.85
N LYS A 62 -17.04 6.20 6.88
CA LYS A 62 -17.59 7.46 7.43
C LYS A 62 -17.64 8.55 6.36
N VAL A 63 -16.56 8.79 5.63
CA VAL A 63 -16.53 9.80 4.56
C VAL A 63 -17.52 9.47 3.46
N TRP A 64 -17.62 8.22 3.02
CA TRP A 64 -18.60 7.81 2.01
C TRP A 64 -20.04 8.00 2.47
N GLN A 65 -20.34 7.73 3.74
CA GLN A 65 -21.69 7.94 4.32
C GLN A 65 -22.03 9.43 4.43
N GLU A 66 -21.12 10.25 4.97
CA GLU A 66 -21.31 11.69 5.15
C GLU A 66 -21.48 12.43 3.81
N LYS A 67 -20.71 12.03 2.80
CA LYS A 67 -20.80 12.61 1.44
C LYS A 67 -21.86 11.96 0.56
N ARG A 68 -22.52 10.90 1.01
CA ARG A 68 -23.42 10.07 0.17
C ARG A 68 -22.77 9.68 -1.16
N ALA A 69 -21.47 9.33 -1.10
CA ALA A 69 -20.64 9.08 -2.28
C ALA A 69 -21.05 7.78 -2.99
N LEU A 70 -21.51 6.78 -2.25
CA LEU A 70 -21.98 5.52 -2.83
C LEU A 70 -23.52 5.49 -2.91
N PRO A 71 -24.09 4.91 -3.99
CA PRO A 71 -25.54 4.78 -4.13
C PRO A 71 -26.15 3.72 -3.18
N VAL A 72 -25.31 2.95 -2.50
CA VAL A 72 -25.66 1.85 -1.61
C VAL A 72 -24.96 1.98 -0.26
N PRO A 73 -25.44 1.36 0.81
CA PRO A 73 -24.75 1.32 2.09
C PRO A 73 -23.37 0.62 2.00
N SER A 74 -22.45 1.02 2.88
CA SER A 74 -21.19 0.29 3.10
C SER A 74 -21.08 -0.18 4.55
N THR A 75 -20.45 -1.33 4.75
CA THR A 75 -20.22 -1.94 6.08
C THR A 75 -18.77 -2.37 6.22
N VAL A 76 -18.22 -2.21 7.44
CA VAL A 76 -16.87 -2.72 7.77
C VAL A 76 -16.99 -4.06 8.47
N VAL A 77 -16.27 -5.06 7.96
CA VAL A 77 -16.24 -6.42 8.50
C VAL A 77 -14.80 -6.80 8.89
N ASN A 78 -14.60 -7.17 10.15
CA ASN A 78 -13.30 -7.60 10.65
C ASN A 78 -13.14 -9.13 10.47
N ARG A 79 -12.05 -9.54 9.80
CA ARG A 79 -11.65 -10.94 9.61
C ARG A 79 -10.17 -11.10 9.97
N PRO A 80 -9.84 -11.03 11.26
CA PRO A 80 -8.47 -11.11 11.71
C PRO A 80 -7.90 -12.53 11.56
N GLY A 81 -6.57 -12.61 11.41
CA GLY A 81 -5.84 -13.86 11.42
C GLY A 81 -4.73 -13.92 10.35
N ALA A 82 -3.66 -14.64 10.70
CA ALA A 82 -2.51 -14.92 9.84
C ALA A 82 -1.99 -13.68 9.08
N GLY A 83 -1.80 -12.53 9.77
CA GLY A 83 -1.33 -11.30 9.14
C GLY A 83 -2.25 -10.78 8.02
N SER A 84 -3.57 -10.86 8.22
CA SER A 84 -4.64 -10.51 7.28
C SER A 84 -4.92 -11.56 6.18
N ALA A 85 -4.25 -12.70 6.15
CA ALA A 85 -4.46 -13.74 5.15
C ALA A 85 -5.91 -14.26 5.13
N VAL A 86 -6.55 -14.38 6.30
CA VAL A 86 -7.96 -14.79 6.43
C VAL A 86 -8.88 -13.83 5.68
N ALA A 87 -8.64 -12.52 5.82
CA ALA A 87 -9.41 -11.48 5.13
C ALA A 87 -9.25 -11.56 3.60
N TRP A 88 -8.03 -11.74 3.10
CA TRP A 88 -7.78 -11.78 1.66
C TRP A 88 -8.24 -13.09 1.01
N THR A 89 -8.16 -14.21 1.74
CA THR A 89 -8.78 -15.47 1.29
C THR A 89 -10.29 -15.31 1.16
N TYR A 90 -10.93 -14.71 2.16
CA TYR A 90 -12.37 -14.41 2.10
C TYR A 90 -12.70 -13.46 0.95
N LEU A 91 -11.92 -12.38 0.75
CA LEU A 91 -12.10 -11.48 -0.39
C LEU A 91 -12.12 -12.26 -1.72
N ASN A 92 -11.21 -13.21 -1.90
CA ASN A 92 -11.09 -13.98 -3.13
C ASN A 92 -12.16 -15.07 -3.33
N THR A 93 -12.95 -15.41 -2.30
CA THR A 93 -14.17 -16.22 -2.53
C THR A 93 -15.23 -15.44 -3.31
N HIS A 94 -15.09 -14.13 -3.43
CA HIS A 94 -15.96 -13.22 -4.19
C HIS A 94 -15.32 -12.75 -5.51
N SER A 95 -14.56 -13.62 -6.19
CA SER A 95 -13.88 -13.28 -7.45
C SER A 95 -14.81 -12.58 -8.46
N GLY A 96 -14.35 -11.45 -9.01
CA GLY A 96 -15.11 -10.62 -9.97
C GLY A 96 -16.20 -9.75 -9.36
N ASP A 97 -16.50 -9.86 -8.06
CA ASP A 97 -17.55 -9.07 -7.39
C ASP A 97 -16.99 -7.82 -6.72
N ALA A 98 -17.13 -6.70 -7.38
CA ALA A 98 -16.61 -5.40 -6.92
C ALA A 98 -17.38 -4.77 -5.73
N HIS A 99 -18.34 -5.46 -5.14
CA HIS A 99 -18.99 -5.04 -3.89
C HIS A 99 -18.16 -5.41 -2.66
N TYR A 100 -17.08 -6.17 -2.84
CA TYR A 100 -16.15 -6.55 -1.79
C TYR A 100 -14.82 -5.82 -1.97
N LEU A 101 -14.42 -5.08 -0.96
CA LEU A 101 -13.13 -4.41 -0.89
C LEU A 101 -12.40 -4.88 0.36
N ALA A 102 -11.08 -4.89 0.33
CA ALA A 102 -10.30 -5.10 1.55
C ALA A 102 -9.24 -4.00 1.72
N VAL A 103 -9.00 -3.61 2.96
CA VAL A 103 -7.85 -2.78 3.29
C VAL A 103 -6.63 -3.68 3.39
N THR A 104 -5.51 -3.22 2.83
CA THR A 104 -4.26 -3.98 2.74
C THR A 104 -3.06 -3.18 3.25
N SER A 105 -1.95 -3.89 3.46
CA SER A 105 -0.70 -3.37 3.99
C SER A 105 0.49 -4.18 3.45
N PRO A 106 1.76 -3.84 3.75
CA PRO A 106 2.94 -4.62 3.33
C PRO A 106 2.88 -6.11 3.61
N THR A 107 2.06 -6.56 4.57
CA THR A 107 1.88 -7.99 4.86
C THR A 107 1.31 -8.79 3.69
N LEU A 108 0.63 -8.15 2.73
CA LEU A 108 0.21 -8.79 1.47
C LEU A 108 1.41 -9.34 0.69
N LEU A 109 2.53 -8.65 0.74
CA LEU A 109 3.77 -9.03 0.05
C LEU A 109 4.65 -9.91 0.93
N THR A 110 4.88 -9.49 2.18
CA THR A 110 5.84 -10.18 3.06
C THR A 110 5.35 -11.56 3.50
N ASN A 111 4.04 -11.78 3.67
CA ASN A 111 3.51 -13.10 4.02
C ASN A 111 3.74 -14.14 2.91
N SER A 112 3.59 -13.76 1.65
CA SER A 112 3.86 -14.68 0.54
C SER A 112 5.35 -14.99 0.41
N LEU A 113 6.20 -13.99 0.60
CA LEU A 113 7.65 -14.13 0.54
C LEU A 113 8.23 -14.97 1.69
N THR A 114 7.63 -14.89 2.88
CA THR A 114 8.04 -15.69 4.04
C THR A 114 7.33 -17.05 4.12
N GLY A 115 6.43 -17.34 3.18
CA GLY A 115 5.65 -18.57 3.14
C GLY A 115 4.57 -18.68 4.22
N SER A 116 4.22 -17.57 4.88
CA SER A 116 3.13 -17.53 5.87
C SER A 116 1.74 -17.56 5.22
N ASN A 117 1.63 -17.13 3.96
CA ASN A 117 0.42 -17.19 3.13
C ASN A 117 0.83 -17.24 1.65
N PRO A 118 0.21 -18.09 0.82
CA PRO A 118 0.51 -18.13 -0.61
C PRO A 118 0.01 -16.93 -1.40
N LEU A 119 -1.01 -16.21 -0.90
CA LEU A 119 -1.60 -15.06 -1.60
C LEU A 119 -0.65 -13.86 -1.63
N ASN A 120 -0.57 -13.23 -2.80
CA ASN A 120 0.23 -12.02 -3.02
C ASN A 120 -0.55 -11.00 -3.88
N HIS A 121 0.11 -9.92 -4.30
CA HIS A 121 -0.50 -8.84 -5.08
C HIS A 121 -1.05 -9.27 -6.45
N ASN A 122 -0.64 -10.43 -7.01
CA ASN A 122 -1.17 -10.96 -8.27
C ASN A 122 -2.49 -11.74 -8.10
N ASP A 123 -2.84 -12.06 -6.86
CA ASP A 123 -4.06 -12.81 -6.53
C ASP A 123 -5.23 -11.90 -6.14
N VAL A 124 -5.04 -10.59 -6.22
CA VAL A 124 -6.03 -9.57 -5.92
C VAL A 124 -6.03 -8.50 -7.02
N THR A 125 -7.04 -7.62 -7.02
CA THR A 125 -7.07 -6.44 -7.87
C THR A 125 -6.62 -5.22 -7.06
N PRO A 126 -5.40 -4.67 -7.27
CA PRO A 126 -5.00 -3.42 -6.64
C PRO A 126 -5.89 -2.27 -7.10
N LEU A 127 -6.42 -1.48 -6.16
CA LEU A 127 -7.30 -0.34 -6.44
C LEU A 127 -6.65 0.99 -6.07
N ALA A 128 -6.11 1.11 -4.86
CA ALA A 128 -5.39 2.32 -4.48
C ALA A 128 -4.39 2.06 -3.37
N GLN A 129 -3.26 2.76 -3.40
CA GLN A 129 -2.55 3.12 -2.18
C GLN A 129 -3.15 4.43 -1.67
N MET A 130 -3.44 4.49 -0.38
CA MET A 130 -4.14 5.64 0.20
C MET A 130 -3.27 6.50 1.09
N LEU A 131 -2.35 5.87 1.81
CA LEU A 131 -1.51 6.54 2.80
C LEU A 131 -0.23 5.75 3.08
N SER A 132 0.74 6.44 3.68
CA SER A 132 1.95 5.86 4.24
C SER A 132 2.21 6.35 5.67
N GLU A 133 2.75 5.48 6.47
CA GLU A 133 3.29 5.80 7.79
C GLU A 133 4.75 5.38 7.81
N TYR A 134 5.67 6.35 7.74
CA TYR A 134 7.08 6.05 7.53
C TYR A 134 7.77 5.48 8.77
N VAL A 135 8.82 4.69 8.52
CA VAL A 135 9.64 4.08 9.55
C VAL A 135 10.60 5.12 10.13
N VAL A 136 10.74 5.10 11.45
CA VAL A 136 11.69 5.92 12.21
C VAL A 136 12.66 5.06 13.01
N PHE A 137 13.87 5.54 13.15
CA PHE A 137 14.91 4.96 13.99
C PHE A 137 15.09 5.83 15.21
N VAL A 138 14.77 5.30 16.38
CA VAL A 138 14.76 6.05 17.63
C VAL A 138 15.66 5.41 18.68
N VAL A 139 16.28 6.25 19.48
CA VAL A 139 17.15 5.86 20.60
C VAL A 139 16.70 6.57 21.86
N ARG A 140 17.19 6.13 23.02
CA ARG A 140 17.03 6.88 24.27
C ARG A 140 17.71 8.26 24.16
N ALA A 141 17.16 9.27 24.81
CA ALA A 141 17.63 10.67 24.67
C ALA A 141 19.13 10.85 24.99
N ASP A 142 19.65 10.09 25.95
CA ASP A 142 21.06 10.12 26.37
C ASP A 142 22.00 9.22 25.56
N SER A 143 21.46 8.49 24.56
CA SER A 143 22.25 7.58 23.70
C SER A 143 23.47 8.29 23.09
N PRO A 144 24.63 7.61 22.98
CA PRO A 144 25.82 8.14 22.31
C PRO A 144 25.60 8.33 20.79
N LEU A 145 24.66 7.58 20.18
CA LEU A 145 24.29 7.75 18.77
C LEU A 145 23.56 9.07 18.59
N LYS A 146 24.09 10.00 17.80
CA LYS A 146 23.49 11.32 17.56
C LYS A 146 22.81 11.41 16.19
N THR A 147 23.26 10.63 15.23
CA THR A 147 22.80 10.63 13.83
C THR A 147 22.61 9.21 13.30
N GLY A 148 21.92 9.07 12.17
CA GLY A 148 21.86 7.80 11.44
C GLY A 148 23.24 7.37 10.91
N ARG A 149 24.12 8.33 10.60
CA ARG A 149 25.51 8.03 10.20
C ARG A 149 26.27 7.34 11.32
N ASP A 150 26.16 7.80 12.56
CA ASP A 150 26.80 7.16 13.72
C ASP A 150 26.36 5.71 13.86
N LEU A 151 25.09 5.45 13.63
CA LEU A 151 24.51 4.10 13.64
C LEU A 151 25.16 3.24 12.55
N VAL A 152 25.21 3.71 11.30
CA VAL A 152 25.80 2.97 10.18
C VAL A 152 27.28 2.70 10.41
N GLU A 153 28.04 3.68 10.85
CA GLU A 153 29.49 3.54 11.14
C GLU A 153 29.75 2.55 12.28
N ARG A 154 28.83 2.49 13.27
CA ARG A 154 28.92 1.51 14.34
C ARG A 154 28.71 0.09 13.81
N LEU A 155 27.71 -0.11 12.94
CA LEU A 155 27.41 -1.40 12.32
C LEU A 155 28.53 -1.86 11.35
N LYS A 156 29.20 -0.94 10.65
CA LYS A 156 30.37 -1.28 9.80
C LYS A 156 31.52 -1.87 10.60
N LYS A 157 31.76 -1.35 11.81
CA LYS A 157 32.83 -1.86 12.68
C LYS A 157 32.50 -3.23 13.25
N ASP A 158 31.25 -3.41 13.70
CA ASP A 158 30.72 -4.67 14.20
C ASP A 158 29.20 -4.71 13.99
N PRO A 159 28.71 -5.59 13.08
CA PRO A 159 27.27 -5.74 12.84
C PRO A 159 26.47 -6.10 14.09
N ALA A 160 27.09 -6.77 15.07
CA ALA A 160 26.45 -7.19 16.32
C ALA A 160 26.60 -6.16 17.46
N SER A 161 27.20 -4.98 17.20
CA SER A 161 27.46 -3.94 18.22
C SER A 161 26.23 -3.17 18.68
N LEU A 162 25.10 -3.26 17.96
CA LEU A 162 23.82 -2.61 18.29
C LEU A 162 22.70 -3.62 18.31
N SER A 163 21.80 -3.48 19.27
CA SER A 163 20.57 -4.26 19.41
C SER A 163 19.38 -3.43 18.92
N PHE A 164 18.61 -4.01 17.98
CA PHE A 164 17.41 -3.39 17.42
C PHE A 164 16.15 -4.01 17.99
N GLY A 165 15.22 -3.20 18.47
CA GLY A 165 13.88 -3.63 18.85
C GLY A 165 12.86 -3.27 17.78
N LEU A 166 12.06 -4.24 17.35
CA LEU A 166 10.92 -4.00 16.46
C LEU A 166 9.69 -4.81 16.90
N ALA A 167 8.52 -4.44 16.41
CA ALA A 167 7.28 -5.11 16.77
C ALA A 167 6.78 -6.04 15.66
N THR A 168 5.93 -6.97 16.05
CA THR A 168 5.16 -7.91 15.27
C THR A 168 5.93 -9.10 14.69
N THR A 169 6.69 -8.92 13.62
CA THR A 169 7.33 -10.06 12.93
C THR A 169 8.66 -9.66 12.31
N LEU A 170 9.57 -10.61 12.15
CA LEU A 170 10.69 -10.45 11.21
C LEU A 170 10.16 -10.27 9.78
N GLY A 171 10.88 -9.51 8.96
CA GLY A 171 10.49 -9.24 7.57
C GLY A 171 9.44 -8.14 7.40
N ASN A 172 9.00 -7.48 8.47
CA ASN A 172 8.13 -6.30 8.38
C ASN A 172 8.90 -5.05 7.88
N PRO A 173 8.24 -3.93 7.57
CA PRO A 173 8.92 -2.72 7.09
C PRO A 173 10.04 -2.20 8.00
N SER A 174 9.93 -2.35 9.32
CA SER A 174 11.03 -1.98 10.24
C SER A 174 12.27 -2.85 10.05
N HIS A 175 12.10 -4.17 9.92
CA HIS A 175 13.21 -5.08 9.66
C HIS A 175 13.84 -4.84 8.28
N ILE A 176 13.02 -4.62 7.27
CA ILE A 176 13.46 -4.27 5.92
C ILE A 176 14.25 -2.96 5.94
N ALA A 177 13.79 -1.92 6.66
CA ALA A 177 14.51 -0.66 6.79
C ALA A 177 15.91 -0.83 7.42
N ILE A 178 16.03 -1.69 8.45
CA ILE A 178 17.34 -2.00 9.04
C ILE A 178 18.26 -2.64 7.98
N ALA A 179 17.77 -3.59 7.20
CA ALA A 179 18.54 -4.22 6.14
C ALA A 179 18.92 -3.21 5.02
N GLN A 180 18.01 -2.33 4.63
CA GLN A 180 18.24 -1.30 3.62
C GLN A 180 19.35 -0.30 4.00
N ILE A 181 19.54 0.02 5.28
CA ILE A 181 20.65 0.88 5.72
C ILE A 181 21.97 0.11 5.86
N ALA A 182 21.91 -1.15 6.28
CA ALA A 182 23.07 -1.99 6.56
C ALA A 182 23.74 -2.52 5.30
N ARG A 183 22.95 -3.05 4.36
CA ARG A 183 23.39 -3.70 3.13
C ARG A 183 24.27 -2.82 2.22
N PRO A 184 23.88 -1.58 1.85
CA PRO A 184 24.73 -0.71 1.02
C PRO A 184 26.02 -0.29 1.73
N ALA A 185 26.05 -0.39 3.05
CA ALA A 185 27.22 -0.10 3.87
C ALA A 185 28.20 -1.29 3.99
N GLY A 186 27.91 -2.42 3.32
CA GLY A 186 28.72 -3.64 3.36
C GLY A 186 28.57 -4.46 4.65
N VAL A 187 27.53 -4.20 5.44
CA VAL A 187 27.25 -4.91 6.69
C VAL A 187 26.50 -6.22 6.41
N ASP A 188 26.97 -7.34 6.95
CA ASP A 188 26.25 -8.63 6.89
C ASP A 188 24.97 -8.54 7.73
N VAL A 189 23.83 -8.45 7.05
CA VAL A 189 22.51 -8.26 7.69
C VAL A 189 22.09 -9.45 8.57
N ARG A 190 22.65 -10.64 8.36
CA ARG A 190 22.37 -11.84 9.16
C ARG A 190 23.01 -11.81 10.55
N LYS A 191 24.02 -10.94 10.73
CA LYS A 191 24.73 -10.76 12.00
C LYS A 191 24.12 -9.68 12.89
N LEU A 192 23.10 -8.96 12.39
CA LEU A 192 22.41 -7.92 13.16
C LEU A 192 21.66 -8.54 14.35
N LYS A 193 21.74 -7.91 15.50
CA LYS A 193 20.96 -8.32 16.67
C LYS A 193 19.58 -7.69 16.63
N VAL A 194 18.56 -8.45 16.24
CA VAL A 194 17.18 -7.99 16.13
C VAL A 194 16.30 -8.74 17.12
N ALA A 195 15.69 -8.01 18.05
CA ALA A 195 14.70 -8.53 18.99
C ALA A 195 13.28 -8.15 18.52
N VAL A 196 12.40 -9.15 18.43
CA VAL A 196 11.01 -8.96 17.99
C VAL A 196 10.08 -9.06 19.19
N PHE A 197 9.19 -8.08 19.31
CA PHE A 197 8.18 -7.99 20.36
C PHE A 197 6.78 -8.10 19.77
N THR A 198 5.79 -8.50 20.57
CA THR A 198 4.41 -8.60 20.09
C THR A 198 3.78 -7.24 19.77
N ALA A 199 4.27 -6.16 20.40
CA ALA A 199 3.78 -4.79 20.19
C ALA A 199 4.89 -3.74 20.40
N SER A 200 4.76 -2.60 19.73
CA SER A 200 5.72 -1.47 19.81
C SER A 200 6.01 -0.96 21.23
N PRO A 201 5.03 -0.86 22.16
CA PRO A 201 5.31 -0.43 23.53
C PRO A 201 6.33 -1.30 24.28
N GLN A 202 6.41 -2.60 23.98
CA GLN A 202 7.40 -3.49 24.61
C GLN A 202 8.82 -3.20 24.12
N ALA A 203 9.00 -3.00 22.79
CA ALA A 203 10.29 -2.60 22.23
C ALA A 203 10.73 -1.23 22.78
N MET A 204 9.79 -0.31 22.92
CA MET A 204 10.03 1.02 23.49
C MET A 204 10.50 0.94 24.95
N THR A 205 9.84 0.13 25.79
CA THR A 205 10.27 -0.14 27.18
C THR A 205 11.68 -0.71 27.21
N GLY A 206 12.01 -1.61 26.27
CA GLY A 206 13.37 -2.16 26.15
C GLY A 206 14.44 -1.09 25.88
N VAL A 207 14.14 -0.10 25.01
CA VAL A 207 15.06 1.01 24.72
C VAL A 207 15.14 1.98 25.90
N LEU A 208 14.02 2.34 26.49
CA LEU A 208 13.99 3.24 27.66
C LEU A 208 14.72 2.64 28.86
N GLY A 209 14.61 1.32 29.06
CA GLY A 209 15.33 0.57 30.10
C GLY A 209 16.81 0.31 29.79
N GLY A 210 17.32 0.69 28.62
CA GLY A 210 18.72 0.46 28.22
C GLY A 210 19.04 -0.99 27.86
N HIS A 211 18.03 -1.85 27.65
CA HIS A 211 18.19 -3.24 27.23
C HIS A 211 18.32 -3.38 25.69
N LEU A 212 17.94 -2.34 24.96
CA LEU A 212 18.06 -2.21 23.53
C LEU A 212 18.64 -0.85 23.17
N ASP A 213 19.44 -0.79 22.09
CA ASP A 213 20.08 0.42 21.65
C ASP A 213 19.17 1.27 20.76
N VAL A 214 18.41 0.63 19.86
CA VAL A 214 17.62 1.30 18.82
C VAL A 214 16.23 0.66 18.72
N MET A 215 15.18 1.47 18.75
CA MET A 215 13.85 1.05 18.33
C MET A 215 13.63 1.44 16.86
N VAL A 216 13.12 0.53 16.06
CA VAL A 216 12.70 0.80 14.68
C VAL A 216 11.20 0.51 14.56
N SER A 217 10.45 1.55 14.23
CA SER A 217 8.98 1.54 14.32
C SER A 217 8.36 2.49 13.30
N ASN A 218 7.03 2.45 13.17
CA ASN A 218 6.26 3.53 12.56
C ASN A 218 6.38 4.84 13.37
N ALA A 219 6.21 5.98 12.70
CA ALA A 219 6.46 7.30 13.29
C ALA A 219 5.53 7.64 14.46
N SER A 220 4.26 7.19 14.43
CA SER A 220 3.29 7.50 15.49
C SER A 220 3.62 6.81 16.83
N GLY A 221 4.27 5.63 16.78
CA GLY A 221 4.53 4.83 17.97
C GLY A 221 5.37 5.53 19.05
N PRO A 222 6.59 6.02 18.75
CA PRO A 222 7.47 6.65 19.75
C PRO A 222 7.20 8.15 19.95
N LEU A 223 6.22 8.74 19.27
CA LEU A 223 5.99 10.18 19.26
C LEU A 223 5.81 10.79 20.66
N PRO A 224 4.96 10.23 21.56
CA PRO A 224 4.80 10.81 22.89
C PRO A 224 6.12 10.87 23.69
N GLN A 225 7.00 9.88 23.52
CA GLN A 225 8.30 9.82 24.20
C GLN A 225 9.32 10.78 23.59
N ILE A 226 9.20 11.06 22.28
CA ILE A 226 10.03 12.08 21.63
C ILE A 226 9.61 13.48 22.08
N GLU A 227 8.32 13.77 22.11
CA GLU A 227 7.78 15.03 22.60
C GLU A 227 8.08 15.23 24.10
N GLY A 228 8.02 14.15 24.88
CA GLY A 228 8.41 14.14 26.29
C GLY A 228 9.92 14.17 26.54
N GLY A 229 10.75 14.22 25.49
CA GLY A 229 12.22 14.30 25.62
C GLY A 229 12.89 13.03 26.16
N GLN A 230 12.18 11.91 26.24
CA GLN A 230 12.72 10.63 26.72
C GLN A 230 13.45 9.85 25.62
N MET A 231 13.04 10.04 24.37
CA MET A 231 13.63 9.43 23.18
C MET A 231 14.00 10.50 22.15
N ARG A 232 14.86 10.13 21.22
CA ARG A 232 15.27 10.96 20.09
C ARG A 232 15.29 10.15 18.82
N ALA A 233 14.73 10.69 17.72
CA ALA A 233 14.84 10.11 16.40
C ALA A 233 16.21 10.46 15.77
N LEU A 234 16.87 9.44 15.21
CA LEU A 234 18.13 9.59 14.47
C LEU A 234 17.88 9.89 12.99
N ALA A 235 16.86 9.27 12.42
CA ALA A 235 16.50 9.41 11.04
C ALA A 235 15.06 8.94 10.78
N VAL A 236 14.45 9.47 9.73
CA VAL A 236 13.20 8.98 9.16
C VAL A 236 13.48 8.32 7.80
N ALA A 237 12.86 7.17 7.55
CA ALA A 237 12.95 6.45 6.28
C ALA A 237 11.87 6.94 5.30
N ALA A 238 11.85 8.24 5.05
CA ALA A 238 10.87 8.92 4.20
C ALA A 238 11.56 9.67 3.04
N PRO A 239 10.85 9.94 1.93
CA PRO A 239 11.41 10.67 0.80
C PRO A 239 11.72 12.14 1.12
N ARG A 240 11.05 12.70 2.12
CA ARG A 240 11.23 14.05 2.69
C ARG A 240 11.09 14.01 4.21
N ARG A 241 11.51 15.06 4.90
CA ARG A 241 11.27 15.18 6.35
C ARG A 241 9.79 15.16 6.66
N LEU A 242 9.44 14.54 7.76
CA LEU A 242 8.07 14.53 8.27
C LEU A 242 7.75 15.84 8.99
N ALA A 243 6.48 16.09 9.24
CA ALA A 243 6.00 17.29 9.92
C ALA A 243 6.08 17.19 11.46
N ALA A 244 5.64 18.22 12.15
CA ALA A 244 5.50 18.32 13.61
C ALA A 244 6.80 17.94 14.36
N ALA A 245 6.74 17.05 15.33
CA ALA A 245 7.89 16.65 16.15
C ALA A 245 9.07 16.05 15.36
N TYR A 246 8.84 15.62 14.14
CA TYR A 246 9.89 15.09 13.26
C TYR A 246 10.47 16.11 12.27
N ALA A 247 10.02 17.38 12.26
CA ALA A 247 10.46 18.37 11.26
C ALA A 247 11.98 18.63 11.28
N ALA A 248 12.60 18.54 12.45
CA ALA A 248 14.05 18.67 12.61
C ALA A 248 14.82 17.37 12.33
N VAL A 249 14.14 16.23 12.23
CA VAL A 249 14.78 14.92 12.05
C VAL A 249 15.14 14.73 10.58
N PRO A 250 16.42 14.48 10.23
CA PRO A 250 16.83 14.27 8.85
C PRO A 250 16.31 12.93 8.32
N THR A 251 16.10 12.86 7.02
CA THR A 251 15.87 11.60 6.33
C THR A 251 17.15 10.79 6.23
N TRP A 252 17.03 9.47 6.01
CA TRP A 252 18.19 8.65 5.66
C TRP A 252 18.90 9.15 4.41
N LYS A 253 18.13 9.66 3.41
CA LYS A 253 18.69 10.21 2.17
C LYS A 253 19.59 11.44 2.44
N GLU A 254 19.19 12.35 3.31
CA GLU A 254 20.00 13.50 3.74
C GLU A 254 21.27 13.07 4.47
N GLN A 255 21.29 11.88 5.05
CA GLN A 255 22.44 11.29 5.73
C GLN A 255 23.28 10.35 4.86
N GLY A 256 22.95 10.23 3.56
CA GLY A 256 23.75 9.49 2.59
C GLY A 256 23.25 8.06 2.29
N SER A 257 22.14 7.64 2.90
CA SER A 257 21.53 6.33 2.64
C SER A 257 20.17 6.50 1.94
N ASN A 258 20.04 6.02 0.70
CA ASN A 258 18.78 6.15 -0.05
C ASN A 258 17.77 5.08 0.41
N VAL A 259 17.18 5.31 1.59
CA VAL A 259 16.22 4.39 2.20
C VAL A 259 14.86 5.05 2.36
N VAL A 260 13.84 4.41 1.82
CA VAL A 260 12.43 4.73 2.03
C VAL A 260 11.73 3.45 2.46
N ALA A 261 11.13 3.46 3.65
CA ALA A 261 10.39 2.32 4.18
C ALA A 261 9.15 2.81 4.92
N ALA A 262 8.01 2.21 4.62
CA ALA A 262 6.73 2.63 5.16
C ALA A 262 5.81 1.45 5.46
N PHE A 263 4.97 1.64 6.46
CA PHE A 263 3.75 0.89 6.66
C PHE A 263 2.66 1.53 5.79
N TRP A 264 2.73 1.33 4.48
CA TRP A 264 1.70 1.82 3.58
C TRP A 264 0.38 1.09 3.79
N ARG A 265 -0.73 1.76 3.47
CA ARG A 265 -2.06 1.16 3.48
C ARG A 265 -2.78 1.48 2.19
N GLY A 266 -3.48 0.49 1.68
CA GLY A 266 -4.19 0.58 0.41
C GLY A 266 -5.51 -0.17 0.43
N VAL A 267 -6.18 -0.13 -0.71
CA VAL A 267 -7.44 -0.83 -0.98
C VAL A 267 -7.23 -1.79 -2.13
N ILE A 268 -7.71 -3.00 -1.95
CA ILE A 268 -7.73 -4.06 -2.97
C ILE A 268 -9.15 -4.57 -3.15
N GLY A 269 -9.45 -5.02 -4.35
CA GLY A 269 -10.64 -5.80 -4.67
C GLY A 269 -10.30 -7.27 -4.92
N PRO A 270 -11.30 -8.15 -5.06
CA PRO A 270 -11.09 -9.55 -5.40
C PRO A 270 -10.46 -9.70 -6.80
N LYS A 271 -9.84 -10.85 -7.05
CA LYS A 271 -9.32 -11.17 -8.37
C LYS A 271 -10.42 -11.13 -9.43
N GLY A 272 -10.10 -10.66 -10.65
CA GLY A 272 -11.01 -10.74 -11.79
C GLY A 272 -12.04 -9.61 -11.90
N MET A 273 -11.84 -8.48 -11.23
CA MET A 273 -12.65 -7.28 -11.45
C MET A 273 -12.52 -6.78 -12.89
N SER A 274 -13.65 -6.34 -13.47
CA SER A 274 -13.71 -5.79 -14.82
C SER A 274 -13.10 -4.38 -14.88
N PRO A 275 -12.67 -3.89 -16.06
CA PRO A 275 -12.18 -2.53 -16.23
C PRO A 275 -13.19 -1.45 -15.77
N ALA A 276 -14.50 -1.66 -15.99
CA ALA A 276 -15.54 -0.72 -15.55
C ALA A 276 -15.65 -0.64 -14.01
N GLN A 277 -15.53 -1.78 -13.34
CA GLN A 277 -15.50 -1.84 -11.87
C GLN A 277 -14.27 -1.15 -11.29
N ILE A 278 -13.10 -1.38 -11.89
CA ILE A 278 -11.85 -0.71 -11.48
C ILE A 278 -11.97 0.80 -11.69
N ALA A 279 -12.47 1.25 -12.84
CA ALA A 279 -12.63 2.67 -13.14
C ALA A 279 -13.58 3.38 -12.15
N PHE A 280 -14.67 2.72 -11.75
CA PHE A 280 -15.56 3.25 -10.71
C PHE A 280 -14.81 3.46 -9.38
N TRP A 281 -14.08 2.42 -8.92
CA TRP A 281 -13.34 2.53 -7.66
C TRP A 281 -12.17 3.48 -7.73
N ASP A 282 -11.47 3.60 -8.86
CA ASP A 282 -10.44 4.63 -9.08
C ASP A 282 -11.03 6.04 -8.88
N ALA A 283 -12.20 6.31 -9.46
CA ALA A 283 -12.86 7.61 -9.31
C ALA A 283 -13.31 7.88 -7.87
N GLU A 284 -13.90 6.90 -7.19
CA GLU A 284 -14.41 7.07 -5.83
C GLU A 284 -13.30 7.15 -4.78
N LEU A 285 -12.21 6.38 -4.94
CA LEU A 285 -11.04 6.46 -4.06
C LEU A 285 -10.23 7.74 -4.28
N ALA A 286 -10.18 8.27 -5.52
CA ALA A 286 -9.60 9.58 -5.79
C ALA A 286 -10.37 10.72 -5.09
N LYS A 287 -11.72 10.69 -5.18
CA LYS A 287 -12.58 11.67 -4.48
C LYS A 287 -12.39 11.58 -2.96
N LEU A 288 -12.33 10.34 -2.43
CA LEU A 288 -12.06 10.12 -1.01
C LEU A 288 -10.72 10.73 -0.60
N ALA A 289 -9.64 10.43 -1.33
CA ALA A 289 -8.30 10.93 -1.02
C ALA A 289 -8.20 12.46 -1.08
N ALA A 290 -8.99 13.10 -1.95
CA ALA A 290 -9.05 14.56 -2.10
C ALA A 290 -9.92 15.25 -1.05
N SER A 291 -10.79 14.53 -0.32
CA SER A 291 -11.74 15.10 0.62
C SER A 291 -11.08 15.71 1.87
N ASP A 292 -11.66 16.75 2.43
CA ASP A 292 -11.12 17.40 3.61
C ASP A 292 -11.25 16.52 4.86
N GLU A 293 -12.29 15.68 4.92
CA GLU A 293 -12.46 14.69 5.99
C GLU A 293 -11.34 13.65 5.99
N TRP A 294 -10.91 13.17 4.80
CA TRP A 294 -9.79 12.26 4.69
C TRP A 294 -8.47 12.94 5.05
N LYS A 295 -8.23 14.16 4.57
CA LYS A 295 -7.04 14.94 4.94
C LYS A 295 -6.97 15.17 6.44
N LYS A 296 -8.12 15.51 7.05
CA LYS A 296 -8.20 15.64 8.52
C LYS A 296 -7.88 14.33 9.23
N TYR A 297 -8.43 13.21 8.75
CA TYR A 297 -8.09 11.88 9.29
C TYR A 297 -6.58 11.61 9.24
N LEU A 298 -5.91 11.94 8.13
CA LEU A 298 -4.46 11.76 8.01
C LEU A 298 -3.70 12.61 9.03
N VAL A 299 -4.07 13.87 9.18
CA VAL A 299 -3.43 14.79 10.15
C VAL A 299 -3.66 14.31 11.59
N ASP A 300 -4.89 13.98 11.96
CA ASP A 300 -5.26 13.54 13.31
C ASP A 300 -4.50 12.26 13.74
N HIS A 301 -4.11 11.41 12.75
CA HIS A 301 -3.39 10.16 12.99
C HIS A 301 -1.91 10.21 12.59
N GLN A 302 -1.40 11.39 12.21
CA GLN A 302 -0.01 11.61 11.78
C GLN A 302 0.43 10.71 10.63
N LEU A 303 -0.47 10.56 9.66
CA LEU A 303 -0.27 9.77 8.46
C LEU A 303 0.04 10.68 7.28
N GLU A 304 0.87 10.21 6.37
CA GLU A 304 1.19 10.92 5.12
C GLU A 304 0.25 10.49 3.99
N SER A 305 -0.23 11.46 3.22
CA SER A 305 -0.99 11.19 2.01
C SER A 305 -0.07 10.66 0.92
N GLU A 306 -0.36 9.44 0.47
CA GLU A 306 0.38 8.76 -0.61
C GLU A 306 -0.61 8.10 -1.57
N TYR A 307 -1.53 8.92 -2.10
CA TYR A 307 -2.52 8.41 -3.03
C TYR A 307 -1.88 8.02 -4.37
N ARG A 308 -2.13 6.77 -4.76
CA ARG A 308 -1.88 6.22 -6.10
C ARG A 308 -3.12 5.48 -6.57
N ALA A 309 -3.55 5.72 -7.82
CA ALA A 309 -4.65 4.99 -8.44
C ALA A 309 -4.26 3.54 -8.75
N SER A 310 -5.18 2.73 -9.24
CA SER A 310 -5.01 1.28 -9.43
C SER A 310 -3.77 0.90 -10.24
N ARG A 311 -3.50 1.62 -11.34
CA ARG A 311 -2.35 1.35 -12.21
C ARG A 311 -1.02 1.62 -11.50
N GLU A 312 -0.88 2.79 -10.90
CA GLU A 312 0.31 3.17 -10.14
C GLU A 312 0.50 2.29 -8.91
N THR A 313 -0.61 1.89 -8.26
CA THR A 313 -0.57 0.97 -7.11
C THR A 313 -0.07 -0.40 -7.53
N ARG A 314 -0.48 -0.92 -8.68
CA ARG A 314 0.04 -2.20 -9.20
C ARG A 314 1.55 -2.12 -9.43
N GLN A 315 2.03 -1.08 -10.11
CA GLN A 315 3.46 -0.86 -10.35
C GLN A 315 4.26 -0.73 -9.06
N PHE A 316 3.71 -0.02 -8.08
CA PHE A 316 4.30 0.11 -6.75
C PHE A 316 4.43 -1.26 -6.05
N LEU A 317 3.36 -2.07 -6.04
CA LEU A 317 3.37 -3.38 -5.40
C LEU A 317 4.36 -4.35 -6.07
N GLU A 318 4.50 -4.30 -7.38
CA GLU A 318 5.49 -5.11 -8.14
C GLU A 318 6.93 -4.71 -7.78
N ALA A 319 7.20 -3.41 -7.68
CA ALA A 319 8.51 -2.90 -7.29
C ALA A 319 8.85 -3.28 -5.83
N GLU A 320 7.91 -3.05 -4.90
CA GLU A 320 8.05 -3.42 -3.49
C GLU A 320 8.25 -4.94 -3.32
N TYR A 321 7.48 -5.76 -4.04
CA TYR A 321 7.62 -7.21 -3.99
C TYR A 321 9.01 -7.66 -4.41
N THR A 322 9.54 -7.07 -5.49
CA THR A 322 10.88 -7.39 -6.01
C THR A 322 11.97 -7.01 -5.01
N GLU A 323 11.86 -5.82 -4.43
CA GLU A 323 12.81 -5.35 -3.42
C GLU A 323 12.73 -6.18 -2.13
N TYR A 324 11.52 -6.45 -1.63
CA TYR A 324 11.32 -7.26 -0.42
C TYR A 324 11.83 -8.69 -0.61
N LYS A 325 11.62 -9.28 -1.80
CA LYS A 325 12.15 -10.61 -2.13
C LYS A 325 13.67 -10.66 -2.02
N ALA A 326 14.36 -9.66 -2.55
CA ALA A 326 15.81 -9.59 -2.47
C ALA A 326 16.29 -9.44 -1.01
N ILE A 327 15.69 -8.51 -0.25
CA ILE A 327 16.07 -8.24 1.14
C ILE A 327 15.77 -9.45 2.04
N LEU A 328 14.58 -10.02 1.92
CA LEU A 328 14.17 -11.18 2.73
C LEU A 328 15.00 -12.42 2.39
N GLY A 329 15.42 -12.56 1.12
CA GLY A 329 16.37 -13.61 0.69
C GLY A 329 17.72 -13.48 1.40
N GLU A 330 18.27 -12.28 1.45
CA GLU A 330 19.55 -12.01 2.14
C GLU A 330 19.44 -12.18 3.66
N LEU A 331 18.28 -11.86 4.25
CA LEU A 331 17.98 -12.10 5.66
C LEU A 331 17.74 -13.59 5.99
N GLY A 332 17.65 -14.46 4.97
CA GLY A 332 17.32 -15.88 5.14
C GLY A 332 15.86 -16.12 5.54
N LEU A 333 14.97 -15.18 5.25
CA LEU A 333 13.55 -15.23 5.59
C LEU A 333 12.65 -15.56 4.40
N ALA A 334 13.14 -15.46 3.15
CA ALA A 334 12.39 -15.85 1.96
C ALA A 334 12.29 -17.40 1.87
N LYS A 335 11.11 -17.87 1.42
CA LYS A 335 10.83 -19.28 1.13
C LYS A 335 10.52 -19.50 -0.33
#